data_a7907f0d768fca57bea6a115bf3db4e1
#
_entry.id   a7907f0d768fca57bea6a115bf3db4e1
#
_cell.length_a   1.000
_cell.length_b   1.000
_cell.length_c   1.000
_cell.angle_alpha   90.00
_cell.angle_beta   90.00
_cell.angle_gamma   90.00
#
_symmetry.space_group_name_H-M   'P 1'
#
loop_
_entity.id
_entity.type
_entity.pdbx_description
1 polymer ?
#
loop_
_entity_poly.entity_id
_entity_poly.type
_entity_poly.pdbx_seq_one_letter_code
_entity_poly.pdbx_strand_id
1 'polypeptide(L)'
;MDTIYKKHSSAKLWIATAILIFSCLTTSVFAQKTVVTDTVTAVTETITEITTGPAKVAATSEEAAISASDTIGELALGLNTVWMLLAAMLVFFMQPGFALVEAGFTRVKNTANILMKNFVDFMFGSLLYWFIGFGLMFGAGRFIGMPHFFDLSFLDSDLPKEGFLVFQTVFCATAATIVSGAMAERTKFSMYLVYTIFISVLIYPISGHWTWGGGWLMNGEEGSFMMNLFGTTFHDFAGSTIVHSVGGWIALVGAAILGPRIGKYGKDGKSRAIPGHNLTVAALGVFILWFGWFGFNPGSQLAASTEADAIAISHVFLTTNLAACAGGFFALAVSWMKYGKPSLSLTLNGVLAGLVGITAGCDAVSPAGAVVIGAICGVVMILAVDFIDKVLKIDDPVGASSVHGVCGFLGTILTGLFSTSEGLFYGHGAGFLGAQIFGALVVGAWAASMGFIIFKVLDKVHGLRVPARVEEEGLDIYEHGESAYN
;
A
#
# COMPACT_ATOMS: atom_id res chain seq x y z
N MET A 1 -27.20 11.59 -38.42
CA MET A 1 -27.16 12.72 -37.45
C MET A 1 -27.65 12.36 -36.07
N ASP A 2 -28.40 11.29 -35.88
CA ASP A 2 -28.96 10.92 -34.55
C ASP A 2 -28.02 10.25 -33.57
N THR A 3 -26.88 9.77 -34.02
CA THR A 3 -25.92 9.04 -33.13
C THR A 3 -25.01 9.98 -32.31
N ILE A 4 -24.85 11.22 -32.75
CA ILE A 4 -24.00 12.21 -32.07
C ILE A 4 -24.75 12.88 -30.90
N TYR A 5 -26.07 13.03 -31.00
CA TYR A 5 -26.87 13.65 -29.93
C TYR A 5 -27.05 12.76 -28.68
N LYS A 6 -27.04 11.43 -28.82
CA LYS A 6 -27.10 10.50 -27.67
C LYS A 6 -25.83 10.49 -26.82
N LYS A 7 -24.66 10.76 -27.42
CA LYS A 7 -23.38 10.79 -26.70
C LYS A 7 -23.21 12.03 -25.80
N HIS A 8 -23.83 13.15 -26.16
CA HIS A 8 -23.76 14.37 -25.33
C HIS A 8 -24.70 14.38 -24.13
N SER A 9 -25.76 13.58 -24.14
CA SER A 9 -26.70 13.50 -23.01
C SER A 9 -26.10 12.68 -21.84
N SER A 10 -25.34 11.65 -22.13
CA SER A 10 -24.70 10.84 -21.10
C SER A 10 -23.57 11.59 -20.37
N ALA A 11 -22.74 12.35 -21.08
CA ALA A 11 -21.69 13.16 -20.46
C ALA A 11 -22.25 14.25 -19.54
N LYS A 12 -23.37 14.90 -19.94
CA LYS A 12 -24.05 15.88 -19.08
C LYS A 12 -24.64 15.24 -17.83
N LEU A 13 -25.15 14.01 -17.93
CA LEU A 13 -25.69 13.27 -16.77
C LEU A 13 -24.57 12.91 -15.78
N TRP A 14 -23.42 12.45 -16.26
CA TRP A 14 -22.27 12.16 -15.42
C TRP A 14 -21.69 13.39 -14.72
N ILE A 15 -21.62 14.53 -15.43
CA ILE A 15 -21.18 15.81 -14.85
C ILE A 15 -22.18 16.28 -13.80
N ALA A 16 -23.47 16.19 -14.07
CA ALA A 16 -24.53 16.55 -13.12
C ALA A 16 -24.49 15.66 -11.84
N THR A 17 -24.27 14.35 -12.03
CA THR A 17 -24.13 13.41 -10.92
C THR A 17 -22.88 13.69 -10.08
N ALA A 18 -21.75 13.98 -10.70
CA ALA A 18 -20.51 14.36 -10.01
C ALA A 18 -20.68 15.69 -9.22
N ILE A 19 -21.36 16.68 -9.80
CA ILE A 19 -21.67 17.95 -9.14
C ILE A 19 -22.61 17.72 -7.96
N LEU A 20 -23.61 16.84 -8.08
CA LEU A 20 -24.55 16.52 -7.01
C LEU A 20 -23.84 15.82 -5.84
N ILE A 21 -22.96 14.86 -6.13
CA ILE A 21 -22.16 14.17 -5.11
C ILE A 21 -21.22 15.16 -4.41
N PHE A 22 -20.56 16.04 -5.17
CA PHE A 22 -19.68 17.07 -4.62
C PHE A 22 -20.47 18.10 -3.78
N SER A 23 -21.66 18.49 -4.22
CA SER A 23 -22.57 19.40 -3.48
C SER A 23 -23.08 18.75 -2.18
N CYS A 24 -23.40 17.44 -2.19
CA CYS A 24 -23.81 16.72 -0.98
C CYS A 24 -22.66 16.60 0.03
N LEU A 25 -21.43 16.41 -0.43
CA LEU A 25 -20.24 16.38 0.44
C LEU A 25 -19.95 17.75 1.05
N THR A 26 -20.09 18.83 0.28
CA THR A 26 -19.85 20.20 0.79
C THR A 26 -20.95 20.66 1.74
N THR A 27 -22.23 20.32 1.49
CA THR A 27 -23.34 20.67 2.40
C THR A 27 -23.25 19.92 3.73
N SER A 28 -22.81 18.67 3.76
CA SER A 28 -22.58 17.93 5.00
C SER A 28 -21.44 18.54 5.84
N VAL A 29 -20.38 19.01 5.22
CA VAL A 29 -19.27 19.69 5.92
C VAL A 29 -19.70 21.04 6.51
N PHE A 30 -20.54 21.81 5.80
CA PHE A 30 -21.08 23.07 6.31
C PHE A 30 -22.11 22.86 7.43
N ALA A 31 -22.96 21.85 7.33
CA ALA A 31 -23.92 21.50 8.40
C ALA A 31 -23.18 21.06 9.68
N GLN A 32 -22.11 20.29 9.54
CA GLN A 32 -21.29 19.86 10.66
C GLN A 32 -20.56 21.02 11.35
N LYS A 33 -20.08 22.01 10.59
CA LYS A 33 -19.47 23.22 11.15
C LYS A 33 -20.46 24.05 11.97
N THR A 34 -21.71 24.16 11.53
CA THR A 34 -22.78 24.87 12.26
C THR A 34 -23.09 24.14 13.56
N VAL A 35 -23.25 22.80 13.54
CA VAL A 35 -23.54 22.02 14.75
C VAL A 35 -22.40 22.14 15.78
N VAL A 36 -21.13 22.06 15.35
CA VAL A 36 -19.98 22.20 16.25
C VAL A 36 -19.91 23.62 16.83
N THR A 37 -20.18 24.64 16.02
CA THR A 37 -20.19 26.05 16.50
C THR A 37 -21.30 26.29 17.52
N ASP A 38 -22.51 25.77 17.25
CA ASP A 38 -23.63 25.91 18.16
C ASP A 38 -23.41 25.14 19.48
N THR A 39 -22.80 23.97 19.43
CA THR A 39 -22.43 23.18 20.61
C THR A 39 -21.36 23.87 21.43
N VAL A 40 -20.32 24.43 20.82
CA VAL A 40 -19.24 25.18 21.49
C VAL A 40 -19.81 26.45 22.10
N THR A 41 -20.69 27.16 21.42
CA THR A 41 -21.35 28.39 21.95
C THR A 41 -22.22 28.04 23.14
N ALA A 42 -23.05 26.99 23.07
CA ALA A 42 -23.90 26.54 24.17
C ALA A 42 -23.06 26.10 25.39
N VAL A 43 -21.96 25.40 25.19
CA VAL A 43 -21.00 25.02 26.26
C VAL A 43 -20.35 26.26 26.89
N THR A 44 -19.98 27.25 26.08
CA THR A 44 -19.33 28.48 26.57
C THR A 44 -20.32 29.34 27.34
N GLU A 45 -21.57 29.44 26.91
CA GLU A 45 -22.64 30.15 27.64
C GLU A 45 -22.95 29.46 28.98
N THR A 46 -23.06 28.13 28.98
CA THR A 46 -23.26 27.33 30.19
C THR A 46 -22.11 27.49 31.19
N ILE A 47 -20.85 27.50 30.73
CA ILE A 47 -19.69 27.75 31.59
C ILE A 47 -19.70 29.17 32.16
N THR A 48 -20.18 30.16 31.42
CA THR A 48 -20.24 31.54 31.89
C THR A 48 -21.34 31.76 32.96
N GLU A 49 -22.48 31.09 32.84
CA GLU A 49 -23.53 31.12 33.86
C GLU A 49 -23.12 30.39 35.15
N ILE A 50 -22.32 29.36 35.09
CA ILE A 50 -21.87 28.53 36.23
C ILE A 50 -20.86 29.30 37.11
N THR A 51 -20.08 30.24 36.58
CA THR A 51 -19.00 30.95 37.33
C THR A 51 -19.49 32.01 38.31
N THR A 52 -20.82 32.24 38.45
CA THR A 52 -21.35 33.34 39.24
C THR A 52 -22.18 32.96 40.50
N GLY A 53 -22.18 31.69 40.97
CA GLY A 53 -22.95 31.26 42.13
C GLY A 53 -22.22 30.37 43.14
N PRO A 54 -22.58 30.34 44.44
CA PRO A 54 -21.78 29.69 45.48
C PRO A 54 -22.03 28.17 45.61
N ALA A 55 -20.97 27.44 45.93
CA ALA A 55 -20.82 26.06 46.45
C ALA A 55 -21.69 24.88 45.89
N LYS A 56 -22.96 25.06 45.50
CA LYS A 56 -23.71 24.04 44.74
C LYS A 56 -23.26 23.92 43.27
N VAL A 57 -22.59 24.93 42.79
CA VAL A 57 -22.05 25.09 41.44
C VAL A 57 -20.79 24.21 41.20
N ALA A 58 -20.03 23.84 42.22
CA ALA A 58 -18.83 23.04 42.04
C ALA A 58 -19.12 21.59 41.58
N ALA A 59 -20.14 20.94 42.15
CA ALA A 59 -20.57 19.60 41.78
C ALA A 59 -21.20 19.57 40.37
N THR A 60 -22.02 20.59 40.05
CA THR A 60 -22.64 20.73 38.71
C THR A 60 -21.62 21.14 37.64
N SER A 61 -20.58 21.87 37.98
CA SER A 61 -19.50 22.22 37.06
C SER A 61 -18.60 21.02 36.73
N GLU A 62 -18.37 20.15 37.71
CA GLU A 62 -17.63 18.92 37.54
C GLU A 62 -18.37 17.90 36.68
N GLU A 63 -19.68 17.71 36.94
CA GLU A 63 -20.56 16.87 36.12
C GLU A 63 -20.70 17.41 34.69
N ALA A 64 -20.83 18.73 34.49
CA ALA A 64 -20.88 19.33 33.17
C ALA A 64 -19.54 19.22 32.42
N ALA A 65 -18.41 19.35 33.12
CA ALA A 65 -17.08 19.18 32.53
C ALA A 65 -16.82 17.71 32.14
N ILE A 66 -17.24 16.75 32.96
CA ILE A 66 -17.17 15.31 32.65
C ILE A 66 -18.04 15.00 31.42
N SER A 67 -19.29 15.46 31.37
CA SER A 67 -20.18 15.26 30.22
C SER A 67 -19.65 15.90 28.94
N ALA A 68 -19.05 17.07 29.02
CA ALA A 68 -18.40 17.70 27.87
C ALA A 68 -17.16 16.92 27.39
N SER A 69 -16.34 16.40 28.32
CA SER A 69 -15.19 15.56 28.02
C SER A 69 -15.60 14.26 27.31
N ASP A 70 -16.66 13.60 27.79
CA ASP A 70 -17.20 12.38 27.19
C ASP A 70 -17.71 12.64 25.76
N THR A 71 -18.45 13.75 25.55
CA THR A 71 -18.94 14.13 24.21
C THR A 71 -17.80 14.43 23.24
N ILE A 72 -16.74 15.11 23.70
CA ILE A 72 -15.56 15.37 22.88
C ILE A 72 -14.86 14.06 22.52
N GLY A 73 -14.74 13.12 23.46
CA GLY A 73 -14.18 11.80 23.23
C GLY A 73 -14.95 10.99 22.18
N GLU A 74 -16.29 11.00 22.25
CA GLU A 74 -17.15 10.34 21.25
C GLU A 74 -17.00 10.97 19.86
N LEU A 75 -16.93 12.29 19.77
CA LEU A 75 -16.71 12.99 18.50
C LEU A 75 -15.31 12.67 17.91
N ALA A 76 -14.29 12.64 18.75
CA ALA A 76 -12.93 12.28 18.34
C ALA A 76 -12.88 10.85 17.80
N LEU A 77 -13.49 9.89 18.51
CA LEU A 77 -13.63 8.50 18.05
C LEU A 77 -14.37 8.43 16.70
N GLY A 78 -15.46 9.17 16.57
CA GLY A 78 -16.23 9.24 15.32
C GLY A 78 -15.41 9.75 14.15
N LEU A 79 -14.66 10.85 14.31
CA LEU A 79 -13.79 11.43 13.28
C LEU A 79 -12.64 10.49 12.90
N ASN A 80 -11.99 9.90 13.88
CA ASN A 80 -10.90 8.94 13.65
C ASN A 80 -11.40 7.69 12.90
N THR A 81 -12.58 7.19 13.29
CA THR A 81 -13.23 6.05 12.61
C THR A 81 -13.57 6.38 11.16
N VAL A 82 -14.18 7.54 10.89
CA VAL A 82 -14.52 7.98 9.54
C VAL A 82 -13.26 8.13 8.69
N TRP A 83 -12.21 8.75 9.23
CA TRP A 83 -10.92 8.88 8.53
C TRP A 83 -10.31 7.52 8.17
N MET A 84 -10.24 6.60 9.14
CA MET A 84 -9.71 5.25 8.92
C MET A 84 -10.52 4.47 7.86
N LEU A 85 -11.86 4.55 7.90
CA LEU A 85 -12.71 3.85 6.93
C LEU A 85 -12.63 4.47 5.53
N LEU A 86 -12.55 5.80 5.42
CA LEU A 86 -12.29 6.48 4.14
C LEU A 86 -10.94 6.06 3.56
N ALA A 87 -9.90 6.01 4.40
CA ALA A 87 -8.60 5.52 4.00
C ALA A 87 -8.64 4.06 3.53
N ALA A 88 -9.34 3.18 4.26
CA ALA A 88 -9.55 1.79 3.86
C ALA A 88 -10.24 1.68 2.50
N MET A 89 -11.26 2.51 2.23
CA MET A 89 -11.94 2.56 0.92
C MET A 89 -11.00 3.03 -0.19
N LEU A 90 -10.16 4.04 0.05
CA LEU A 90 -9.16 4.51 -0.92
C LEU A 90 -8.13 3.42 -1.24
N VAL A 91 -7.64 2.70 -0.23
CA VAL A 91 -6.71 1.58 -0.43
C VAL A 91 -7.40 0.39 -1.10
N PHE A 92 -8.65 0.07 -0.74
CA PHE A 92 -9.44 -0.92 -1.48
C PHE A 92 -9.53 -0.56 -2.97
N PHE A 93 -9.72 0.71 -3.28
CA PHE A 93 -9.79 1.20 -4.66
C PHE A 93 -8.45 1.07 -5.41
N MET A 94 -7.35 0.75 -4.73
CA MET A 94 -6.10 0.36 -5.40
C MET A 94 -6.20 -1.01 -6.07
N GLN A 95 -7.13 -1.89 -5.69
CA GLN A 95 -7.30 -3.20 -6.36
C GLN A 95 -7.65 -3.06 -7.84
N PRO A 96 -8.67 -2.28 -8.26
CA PRO A 96 -8.86 -1.98 -9.69
C PRO A 96 -7.66 -1.26 -10.31
N GLY A 97 -6.92 -0.44 -9.55
CA GLY A 97 -5.68 0.18 -10.02
C GLY A 97 -4.63 -0.85 -10.42
N PHE A 98 -4.33 -1.82 -9.56
CA PHE A 98 -3.42 -2.93 -9.86
C PHE A 98 -3.93 -3.77 -11.03
N ALA A 99 -5.21 -4.13 -11.03
CA ALA A 99 -5.83 -4.89 -12.11
C ALA A 99 -5.63 -4.22 -13.48
N LEU A 100 -5.82 -2.89 -13.57
CA LEU A 100 -5.65 -2.12 -14.79
C LEU A 100 -4.17 -1.96 -15.19
N VAL A 101 -3.25 -1.76 -14.25
CA VAL A 101 -1.81 -1.72 -14.53
C VAL A 101 -1.33 -3.06 -15.07
N GLU A 102 -1.66 -4.15 -14.38
CA GLU A 102 -1.27 -5.49 -14.80
C GLU A 102 -1.87 -5.86 -16.16
N ALA A 103 -3.19 -5.65 -16.35
CA ALA A 103 -3.86 -5.91 -17.61
C ALA A 103 -3.24 -5.10 -18.75
N GLY A 104 -3.00 -3.81 -18.54
CA GLY A 104 -2.44 -2.93 -19.55
C GLY A 104 -1.01 -3.28 -19.97
N PHE A 105 -0.18 -3.77 -19.02
CA PHE A 105 1.22 -4.17 -19.28
C PHE A 105 1.39 -5.61 -19.76
N THR A 106 0.34 -6.41 -19.77
CA THR A 106 0.36 -7.80 -20.25
C THR A 106 -0.35 -7.95 -21.60
N ARG A 107 -0.25 -9.14 -22.21
CA ARG A 107 -0.88 -9.42 -23.50
C ARG A 107 -2.39 -9.67 -23.34
N VAL A 108 -3.16 -9.20 -24.30
CA VAL A 108 -4.64 -9.19 -24.34
C VAL A 108 -5.28 -10.54 -24.00
N LYS A 109 -4.67 -11.64 -24.42
CA LYS A 109 -5.16 -13.03 -24.24
C LYS A 109 -5.08 -13.57 -22.81
N ASN A 110 -4.63 -12.74 -21.87
CA ASN A 110 -4.51 -13.07 -20.45
C ASN A 110 -5.25 -12.05 -19.55
N THR A 111 -6.08 -11.18 -20.13
CA THR A 111 -6.71 -10.08 -19.40
C THR A 111 -7.75 -10.58 -18.40
N ALA A 112 -8.63 -11.55 -18.78
CA ALA A 112 -9.60 -12.12 -17.86
C ALA A 112 -8.90 -12.85 -16.69
N ASN A 113 -7.82 -13.58 -16.98
CA ASN A 113 -6.99 -14.22 -15.95
C ASN A 113 -6.39 -13.20 -14.96
N ILE A 114 -5.88 -12.07 -15.46
CA ILE A 114 -5.34 -10.99 -14.62
C ILE A 114 -6.44 -10.40 -13.73
N LEU A 115 -7.59 -10.05 -14.29
CA LEU A 115 -8.71 -9.50 -13.52
C LEU A 115 -9.18 -10.48 -12.46
N MET A 116 -9.35 -11.76 -12.79
CA MET A 116 -9.76 -12.80 -11.85
C MET A 116 -8.76 -12.93 -10.69
N LYS A 117 -7.45 -12.88 -10.95
CA LYS A 117 -6.42 -12.92 -9.90
C LYS A 117 -6.56 -11.76 -8.93
N ASN A 118 -6.73 -10.53 -9.43
CA ASN A 118 -6.89 -9.35 -8.58
C ASN A 118 -8.18 -9.41 -7.73
N PHE A 119 -9.30 -9.93 -8.25
CA PHE A 119 -10.50 -10.18 -7.44
C PHE A 119 -10.26 -11.21 -6.35
N VAL A 120 -9.58 -12.29 -6.69
CA VAL A 120 -9.30 -13.39 -5.76
C VAL A 120 -8.35 -12.94 -4.64
N ASP A 121 -7.34 -12.12 -4.93
CA ASP A 121 -6.44 -11.58 -3.90
C ASP A 121 -7.22 -10.87 -2.81
N PHE A 122 -8.18 -10.05 -3.19
CA PHE A 122 -8.99 -9.36 -2.22
C PHE A 122 -9.97 -10.29 -1.49
N MET A 123 -10.69 -11.15 -2.22
CA MET A 123 -11.67 -12.05 -1.61
C MET A 123 -11.02 -13.07 -0.66
N PHE A 124 -10.00 -13.77 -1.14
CA PHE A 124 -9.29 -14.76 -0.33
C PHE A 124 -8.45 -14.11 0.76
N GLY A 125 -7.73 -13.04 0.41
CA GLY A 125 -6.95 -12.27 1.37
C GLY A 125 -7.81 -11.80 2.54
N SER A 126 -8.97 -11.22 2.27
CA SER A 126 -9.90 -10.76 3.32
C SER A 126 -10.37 -11.88 4.24
N LEU A 127 -10.84 -13.00 3.66
CA LEU A 127 -11.35 -14.13 4.44
C LEU A 127 -10.26 -14.79 5.27
N LEU A 128 -9.11 -15.04 4.67
CA LEU A 128 -8.00 -15.73 5.31
C LEU A 128 -7.27 -14.86 6.35
N TYR A 129 -7.14 -13.58 6.05
CA TYR A 129 -6.55 -12.63 6.97
C TYR A 129 -7.44 -12.45 8.23
N TRP A 130 -8.75 -12.31 8.05
CA TRP A 130 -9.69 -12.32 9.17
C TRP A 130 -9.67 -13.65 9.93
N PHE A 131 -9.63 -14.79 9.22
CA PHE A 131 -9.66 -16.11 9.85
C PHE A 131 -8.47 -16.33 10.80
N ILE A 132 -7.24 -16.03 10.37
CA ILE A 132 -6.03 -16.32 11.14
C ILE A 132 -4.94 -15.24 11.03
N GLY A 133 -4.79 -14.60 9.86
CA GLY A 133 -3.67 -13.70 9.60
C GLY A 133 -3.65 -12.51 10.55
N PHE A 134 -4.81 -11.92 10.83
CA PHE A 134 -4.93 -10.77 11.73
C PHE A 134 -4.51 -11.11 13.18
N GLY A 135 -4.89 -12.28 13.69
CA GLY A 135 -4.43 -12.77 15.00
C GLY A 135 -2.92 -12.99 15.05
N LEU A 136 -2.35 -13.57 13.98
CA LEU A 136 -0.88 -13.75 13.88
C LEU A 136 -0.13 -12.42 13.78
N MET A 137 -0.77 -11.37 13.25
CA MET A 137 -0.15 -10.06 13.12
C MET A 137 -0.29 -9.21 14.38
N PHE A 138 -1.47 -9.16 14.99
CA PHE A 138 -1.77 -8.24 16.10
C PHE A 138 -1.96 -8.93 17.46
N GLY A 139 -1.97 -10.27 17.50
CA GLY A 139 -2.00 -11.01 18.74
C GLY A 139 -0.71 -10.86 19.55
N ALA A 140 -0.79 -11.13 20.86
CA ALA A 140 0.36 -11.04 21.76
C ALA A 140 1.47 -12.02 21.35
N GLY A 141 2.72 -11.57 21.37
CA GLY A 141 3.89 -12.38 21.06
C GLY A 141 5.12 -11.52 20.77
N ARG A 142 6.29 -12.11 20.71
CA ARG A 142 7.54 -11.40 20.38
C ARG A 142 7.89 -11.49 18.91
N PHE A 143 7.76 -12.68 18.31
CA PHE A 143 8.15 -12.98 16.92
C PHE A 143 6.96 -13.34 16.05
N ILE A 144 5.88 -13.80 16.65
CA ILE A 144 4.63 -14.15 15.99
C ILE A 144 3.51 -13.95 16.99
N GLY A 145 2.41 -13.34 16.56
CA GLY A 145 1.23 -13.18 17.40
C GLY A 145 0.53 -14.51 17.67
N MET A 146 -0.21 -14.58 18.76
CA MET A 146 -1.07 -15.72 19.06
C MET A 146 -2.20 -15.79 18.01
N PRO A 147 -2.51 -16.96 17.46
CA PRO A 147 -3.61 -17.10 16.53
C PRO A 147 -4.95 -16.91 17.25
N HIS A 148 -5.75 -15.98 16.73
CA HIS A 148 -7.12 -15.73 17.17
C HIS A 148 -8.06 -15.95 15.98
N PHE A 149 -8.70 -17.11 15.95
CA PHE A 149 -9.57 -17.50 14.85
C PHE A 149 -10.90 -16.76 14.92
N PHE A 150 -11.21 -15.92 13.93
CA PHE A 150 -12.47 -15.14 13.82
C PHE A 150 -12.77 -14.24 15.04
N ASP A 151 -11.83 -14.03 15.92
CA ASP A 151 -12.01 -13.29 17.17
C ASP A 151 -11.19 -12.00 17.14
N LEU A 152 -11.81 -10.88 17.53
CA LEU A 152 -11.21 -9.56 17.66
C LEU A 152 -11.14 -9.10 19.13
N SER A 153 -11.61 -9.91 20.08
CA SER A 153 -11.68 -9.52 21.49
C SER A 153 -10.31 -9.24 22.09
N PHE A 154 -9.26 -9.92 21.57
CA PHE A 154 -7.87 -9.77 22.01
C PHE A 154 -7.25 -8.40 21.69
N LEU A 155 -7.78 -7.70 20.70
CA LEU A 155 -7.22 -6.42 20.27
C LEU A 155 -7.56 -5.35 21.31
N ASP A 156 -6.54 -4.71 21.84
CA ASP A 156 -6.67 -3.48 22.61
C ASP A 156 -6.49 -2.29 21.66
N SER A 157 -7.55 -1.56 21.40
CA SER A 157 -7.58 -0.49 20.41
C SER A 157 -8.62 0.55 20.78
N ASP A 158 -8.22 1.81 20.70
CA ASP A 158 -9.10 2.96 20.84
C ASP A 158 -10.04 3.13 19.62
N LEU A 159 -9.74 2.47 18.50
CA LEU A 159 -10.57 2.47 17.30
C LEU A 159 -11.48 1.23 17.25
N PRO A 160 -12.63 1.30 16.55
CA PRO A 160 -13.50 0.15 16.33
C PRO A 160 -12.72 -0.99 15.67
N LYS A 161 -12.68 -2.15 16.32
CA LYS A 161 -11.86 -3.31 15.97
C LYS A 161 -12.15 -3.83 14.57
N GLU A 162 -13.41 -3.85 14.17
CA GLU A 162 -13.85 -4.26 12.82
C GLU A 162 -13.35 -3.28 11.76
N GLY A 163 -13.39 -1.98 12.04
CA GLY A 163 -12.84 -0.95 11.14
C GLY A 163 -11.33 -1.10 10.98
N PHE A 164 -10.62 -1.33 12.06
CA PHE A 164 -9.17 -1.56 12.04
C PHE A 164 -8.80 -2.85 11.29
N LEU A 165 -9.57 -3.95 11.48
CA LEU A 165 -9.40 -5.16 10.68
C LEU A 165 -9.56 -4.89 9.19
N VAL A 166 -10.61 -4.16 8.76
CA VAL A 166 -10.82 -3.82 7.35
C VAL A 166 -9.68 -2.98 6.81
N PHE A 167 -9.21 -1.98 7.57
CA PHE A 167 -8.07 -1.16 7.20
C PHE A 167 -6.80 -2.01 7.00
N GLN A 168 -6.48 -2.91 7.92
CA GLN A 168 -5.32 -3.79 7.80
C GLN A 168 -5.46 -4.85 6.69
N THR A 169 -6.68 -5.28 6.41
CA THR A 169 -6.98 -6.24 5.34
C THR A 169 -6.58 -5.72 3.96
N VAL A 170 -6.85 -4.45 3.66
CA VAL A 170 -6.51 -3.87 2.34
C VAL A 170 -5.00 -3.75 2.13
N PHE A 171 -4.20 -3.63 3.18
CA PHE A 171 -2.73 -3.69 3.13
C PHE A 171 -2.22 -5.11 2.88
N CYS A 172 -2.79 -6.10 3.55
CA CYS A 172 -2.48 -7.52 3.32
C CYS A 172 -2.77 -7.92 1.86
N ALA A 173 -3.94 -7.56 1.33
CA ALA A 173 -4.32 -7.81 -0.05
C ALA A 173 -3.35 -7.14 -1.03
N THR A 174 -2.89 -5.92 -0.74
CA THR A 174 -1.90 -5.22 -1.56
C THR A 174 -0.58 -6.00 -1.66
N ALA A 175 -0.06 -6.55 -0.55
CA ALA A 175 1.14 -7.36 -0.56
C ALA A 175 1.02 -8.62 -1.44
N ALA A 176 -0.16 -9.27 -1.44
CA ALA A 176 -0.44 -10.44 -2.27
C ALA A 176 -0.55 -10.06 -3.77
N THR A 177 -1.27 -8.98 -4.08
CA THR A 177 -1.48 -8.51 -5.45
C THR A 177 -0.17 -8.16 -6.17
N ILE A 178 0.82 -7.59 -5.47
CA ILE A 178 2.14 -7.27 -6.05
C ILE A 178 2.79 -8.50 -6.70
N VAL A 179 2.61 -9.68 -6.13
CA VAL A 179 3.22 -10.93 -6.65
C VAL A 179 2.57 -11.35 -7.97
N SER A 180 1.27 -11.06 -8.16
CA SER A 180 0.50 -11.37 -9.37
C SER A 180 1.20 -10.88 -10.64
N GLY A 181 1.61 -9.62 -10.65
CA GLY A 181 2.17 -8.96 -11.83
C GLY A 181 3.46 -9.60 -12.33
N ALA A 182 4.38 -9.96 -11.44
CA ALA A 182 5.66 -10.57 -11.81
C ALA A 182 5.50 -11.98 -12.39
N MET A 183 4.46 -12.70 -11.99
CA MET A 183 4.18 -14.07 -12.40
C MET A 183 3.12 -14.17 -13.51
N ALA A 184 2.69 -13.04 -14.05
CA ALA A 184 1.62 -12.95 -15.04
C ALA A 184 1.93 -13.73 -16.33
N GLU A 185 0.85 -14.12 -17.04
CA GLU A 185 0.82 -14.76 -18.36
C GLU A 185 1.26 -16.24 -18.44
N ARG A 186 1.79 -16.85 -17.36
CA ARG A 186 2.30 -18.23 -17.42
C ARG A 186 2.08 -19.05 -16.13
N THR A 187 1.47 -18.46 -15.09
CA THR A 187 1.20 -19.17 -13.83
C THR A 187 -0.17 -19.83 -13.88
N LYS A 188 -0.28 -21.09 -13.45
CA LYS A 188 -1.56 -21.77 -13.24
C LYS A 188 -2.41 -21.01 -12.22
N PHE A 189 -3.67 -20.78 -12.51
CA PHE A 189 -4.59 -20.09 -11.63
C PHE A 189 -4.75 -20.80 -10.27
N SER A 190 -4.81 -22.12 -10.26
CA SER A 190 -4.88 -22.91 -9.02
C SER A 190 -3.66 -22.69 -8.10
N MET A 191 -2.46 -22.56 -8.67
CA MET A 191 -1.25 -22.32 -7.88
C MET A 191 -1.21 -20.88 -7.36
N TYR A 192 -1.80 -19.96 -8.12
CA TYR A 192 -2.02 -18.60 -7.69
C TYR A 192 -2.83 -18.54 -6.38
N LEU A 193 -3.98 -19.23 -6.34
CA LEU A 193 -4.81 -19.33 -5.15
C LEU A 193 -4.02 -19.85 -3.94
N VAL A 194 -3.24 -20.90 -4.15
CA VAL A 194 -2.50 -21.54 -3.05
C VAL A 194 -1.42 -20.62 -2.49
N TYR A 195 -0.63 -19.94 -3.32
CA TYR A 195 0.42 -19.08 -2.75
C TYR A 195 -0.16 -17.78 -2.12
N THR A 196 -1.30 -17.27 -2.62
CA THR A 196 -2.01 -16.16 -1.98
C THR A 196 -2.45 -16.52 -0.55
N ILE A 197 -2.88 -17.76 -0.31
CA ILE A 197 -3.16 -18.25 1.05
C ILE A 197 -1.93 -18.08 1.95
N PHE A 198 -0.76 -18.57 1.51
CA PHE A 198 0.46 -18.48 2.31
C PHE A 198 0.92 -17.04 2.55
N ILE A 199 0.75 -16.16 1.58
CA ILE A 199 1.08 -14.74 1.76
C ILE A 199 0.17 -14.12 2.83
N SER A 200 -1.14 -14.31 2.72
CA SER A 200 -2.14 -13.68 3.58
C SER A 200 -2.19 -14.25 5.00
N VAL A 201 -1.85 -15.53 5.17
CA VAL A 201 -1.94 -16.23 6.46
C VAL A 201 -0.59 -16.26 7.19
N LEU A 202 0.53 -16.29 6.48
CA LEU A 202 1.82 -16.60 7.09
C LEU A 202 2.87 -15.51 6.83
N ILE A 203 3.19 -15.21 5.56
CA ILE A 203 4.37 -14.39 5.25
C ILE A 203 4.15 -12.95 5.70
N TYR A 204 3.08 -12.33 5.23
CA TYR A 204 2.73 -10.95 5.53
C TYR A 204 2.41 -10.74 7.02
N PRO A 205 1.53 -11.55 7.66
CA PRO A 205 1.22 -11.34 9.06
C PRO A 205 2.43 -11.43 10.00
N ILE A 206 3.34 -12.36 9.76
CA ILE A 206 4.52 -12.51 10.64
C ILE A 206 5.47 -11.32 10.49
N SER A 207 5.77 -10.87 9.27
CA SER A 207 6.59 -9.67 9.08
C SER A 207 5.90 -8.41 9.59
N GLY A 208 4.57 -8.31 9.44
CA GLY A 208 3.77 -7.23 10.00
C GLY A 208 3.74 -7.23 11.53
N HIS A 209 3.73 -8.42 12.15
CA HIS A 209 3.82 -8.55 13.61
C HIS A 209 5.13 -7.99 14.15
N TRP A 210 6.26 -8.21 13.46
CA TRP A 210 7.57 -7.71 13.90
C TRP A 210 7.63 -6.19 14.04
N THR A 211 6.72 -5.49 13.39
CA THR A 211 6.60 -4.03 13.36
C THR A 211 5.26 -3.60 13.94
N TRP A 212 4.24 -3.44 13.11
CA TRP A 212 2.93 -2.87 13.46
C TRP A 212 2.17 -3.68 14.52
N GLY A 213 2.45 -4.97 14.64
CA GLY A 213 1.91 -5.84 15.70
C GLY A 213 2.63 -5.76 17.05
N GLY A 214 3.54 -4.79 17.24
CA GLY A 214 4.26 -4.60 18.49
C GLY A 214 5.40 -5.60 18.72
N GLY A 215 5.87 -6.28 17.65
CA GLY A 215 6.95 -7.26 17.74
C GLY A 215 8.34 -6.66 17.90
N TRP A 216 9.34 -7.49 17.80
CA TRP A 216 10.71 -7.24 18.23
C TRP A 216 11.49 -6.14 17.47
N LEU A 217 11.08 -5.78 16.24
CA LEU A 217 11.71 -4.69 15.48
C LEU A 217 11.25 -3.29 15.95
N MET A 218 10.05 -3.19 16.53
CA MET A 218 9.50 -1.93 17.06
C MET A 218 9.46 -1.89 18.60
N ASN A 219 10.03 -2.88 19.28
CA ASN A 219 10.10 -2.83 20.74
C ASN A 219 11.12 -1.79 21.19
N GLY A 220 10.62 -0.63 21.70
CA GLY A 220 11.41 0.49 22.23
C GLY A 220 11.73 0.39 23.72
N GLU A 221 11.43 -0.71 24.40
CA GLU A 221 11.76 -0.90 25.81
C GLU A 221 13.28 -0.89 26.02
N GLU A 222 13.71 -0.32 27.14
CA GLU A 222 15.11 -0.36 27.55
C GLU A 222 15.58 -1.82 27.70
N GLY A 223 16.72 -2.15 27.10
CA GLY A 223 17.24 -3.52 27.08
C GLY A 223 16.69 -4.40 25.96
N SER A 224 15.76 -3.91 25.13
CA SER A 224 15.34 -4.64 23.94
C SER A 224 16.46 -4.78 22.91
N PHE A 225 16.33 -5.74 21.98
CA PHE A 225 17.35 -6.01 20.97
C PHE A 225 17.69 -4.77 20.13
N MET A 226 16.67 -4.06 19.63
CA MET A 226 16.85 -2.90 18.77
C MET A 226 17.45 -1.72 19.54
N MET A 227 16.96 -1.45 20.75
CA MET A 227 17.50 -0.38 21.60
C MET A 227 18.95 -0.64 22.00
N ASN A 228 19.32 -1.87 22.33
CA ASN A 228 20.70 -2.23 22.66
C ASN A 228 21.66 -2.10 21.46
N LEU A 229 21.20 -2.43 20.26
CA LEU A 229 22.06 -2.48 19.07
C LEU A 229 22.16 -1.12 18.37
N PHE A 230 21.06 -0.40 18.28
CA PHE A 230 20.95 0.82 17.48
C PHE A 230 20.58 2.09 18.27
N GLY A 231 20.11 1.94 19.52
CA GLY A 231 19.59 3.05 20.32
C GLY A 231 18.21 3.56 19.88
N THR A 232 17.58 2.89 18.93
CA THR A 232 16.27 3.22 18.36
C THR A 232 15.62 1.99 17.76
N THR A 233 14.36 2.11 17.30
CA THR A 233 13.60 1.04 16.66
C THR A 233 13.56 1.17 15.15
N PHE A 234 13.07 0.12 14.48
CA PHE A 234 12.76 0.16 13.06
C PHE A 234 11.47 0.97 12.81
N HIS A 235 11.47 1.80 11.77
CA HIS A 235 10.33 2.63 11.39
C HIS A 235 9.90 2.34 9.95
N ASP A 236 8.64 2.00 9.78
CA ASP A 236 8.00 1.86 8.46
C ASP A 236 6.54 2.32 8.60
N PHE A 237 6.30 3.62 8.35
CA PHE A 237 5.04 4.28 8.66
C PHE A 237 3.84 3.63 7.98
N ALA A 238 3.95 3.44 6.67
CA ALA A 238 2.84 2.90 5.90
C ALA A 238 3.19 1.65 5.07
N GLY A 239 4.43 1.12 5.11
CA GLY A 239 4.74 -0.20 4.55
C GLY A 239 5.62 -0.23 3.30
N SER A 240 6.61 0.67 3.14
CA SER A 240 7.62 0.48 2.08
C SER A 240 8.26 -0.91 2.16
N THR A 241 8.61 -1.36 3.38
CA THR A 241 9.15 -2.70 3.61
C THR A 241 8.05 -3.72 3.83
N ILE A 242 7.14 -3.47 4.79
CA ILE A 242 6.19 -4.47 5.29
C ILE A 242 5.17 -4.89 4.22
N VAL A 243 4.77 -4.01 3.33
CA VAL A 243 3.83 -4.31 2.25
C VAL A 243 4.57 -4.48 0.93
N HIS A 244 5.24 -3.41 0.48
CA HIS A 244 5.78 -3.35 -0.87
C HIS A 244 7.02 -4.21 -1.04
N SER A 245 7.99 -4.12 -0.12
CA SER A 245 9.21 -4.93 -0.21
C SER A 245 8.92 -6.42 0.01
N VAL A 246 8.01 -6.77 0.93
CA VAL A 246 7.55 -8.15 1.12
C VAL A 246 6.97 -8.70 -0.18
N GLY A 247 5.97 -8.04 -0.77
CA GLY A 247 5.38 -8.47 -2.05
C GLY A 247 6.42 -8.52 -3.17
N GLY A 248 7.27 -7.51 -3.27
CA GLY A 248 8.27 -7.39 -4.33
C GLY A 248 9.38 -8.46 -4.29
N TRP A 249 9.87 -8.87 -3.10
CA TRP A 249 10.85 -9.95 -2.99
C TRP A 249 10.22 -11.33 -3.24
N ILE A 250 9.00 -11.56 -2.78
CA ILE A 250 8.24 -12.78 -3.13
C ILE A 250 8.04 -12.84 -4.66
N ALA A 251 7.68 -11.71 -5.29
CA ALA A 251 7.50 -11.57 -6.73
C ALA A 251 8.77 -11.92 -7.52
N LEU A 252 9.93 -11.40 -7.10
CA LEU A 252 11.22 -11.68 -7.72
C LEU A 252 11.57 -13.16 -7.67
N VAL A 253 11.44 -13.77 -6.50
CA VAL A 253 11.72 -15.20 -6.29
C VAL A 253 10.73 -16.07 -7.07
N GLY A 254 9.44 -15.73 -7.06
CA GLY A 254 8.42 -16.41 -7.83
C GLY A 254 8.68 -16.37 -9.32
N ALA A 255 8.99 -15.20 -9.87
CA ALA A 255 9.34 -15.03 -11.28
C ALA A 255 10.61 -15.82 -11.70
N ALA A 256 11.61 -15.86 -10.80
CA ALA A 256 12.83 -16.61 -11.02
C ALA A 256 12.59 -18.14 -11.09
N ILE A 257 11.76 -18.67 -10.19
CA ILE A 257 11.44 -20.11 -10.14
C ILE A 257 10.52 -20.51 -11.31
N LEU A 258 9.51 -19.69 -11.62
CA LEU A 258 8.57 -19.91 -12.70
C LEU A 258 9.23 -19.88 -14.09
N GLY A 259 10.30 -19.11 -14.22
CA GLY A 259 11.02 -18.91 -15.48
C GLY A 259 10.38 -17.86 -16.41
N PRO A 260 11.11 -17.48 -17.48
CA PRO A 260 10.66 -16.43 -18.39
C PRO A 260 9.52 -16.89 -19.30
N ARG A 261 8.71 -15.93 -19.77
CA ARG A 261 7.70 -16.16 -20.81
C ARG A 261 8.32 -16.68 -22.09
N ILE A 262 7.59 -17.49 -22.84
CA ILE A 262 8.02 -18.01 -24.14
C ILE A 262 8.38 -16.84 -25.05
N GLY A 263 9.58 -16.89 -25.63
CA GLY A 263 10.08 -15.85 -26.53
C GLY A 263 10.72 -14.63 -25.85
N LYS A 264 10.75 -14.56 -24.51
CA LYS A 264 11.35 -13.44 -23.77
C LYS A 264 12.85 -13.29 -24.02
N TYR A 265 13.57 -14.37 -24.06
CA TYR A 265 14.99 -14.38 -24.38
C TYR A 265 15.25 -15.11 -25.71
N GLY A 266 16.07 -14.50 -26.57
CA GLY A 266 16.48 -15.10 -27.83
C GLY A 266 17.49 -16.23 -27.64
N LYS A 267 17.78 -16.97 -28.71
CA LYS A 267 18.87 -18.00 -28.72
C LYS A 267 20.25 -17.39 -28.41
N ASP A 268 20.41 -16.10 -28.68
CA ASP A 268 21.60 -15.29 -28.34
C ASP A 268 21.61 -14.81 -26.87
N GLY A 269 20.64 -15.21 -26.08
CA GLY A 269 20.49 -14.81 -24.68
C GLY A 269 20.05 -13.35 -24.48
N LYS A 270 19.75 -12.61 -25.53
CA LYS A 270 19.28 -11.22 -25.40
C LYS A 270 17.82 -11.16 -25.03
N SER A 271 17.50 -10.23 -24.13
CA SER A 271 16.13 -9.91 -23.76
C SER A 271 15.37 -9.29 -24.93
N ARG A 272 14.13 -9.70 -25.13
CA ARG A 272 13.19 -9.18 -26.10
C ARG A 272 12.02 -8.52 -25.38
N ALA A 273 11.60 -7.36 -25.88
CA ALA A 273 10.42 -6.70 -25.34
C ALA A 273 9.16 -7.52 -25.70
N ILE A 274 8.34 -7.76 -24.69
CA ILE A 274 6.97 -8.27 -24.86
C ILE A 274 6.05 -7.13 -24.40
N PRO A 275 5.58 -6.28 -25.32
CA PRO A 275 4.80 -5.11 -24.95
C PRO A 275 3.43 -5.50 -24.41
N GLY A 276 2.94 -4.70 -23.45
CA GLY A 276 1.57 -4.75 -23.01
C GLY A 276 0.59 -4.34 -24.12
N HIS A 277 -0.64 -4.77 -24.00
CA HIS A 277 -1.63 -4.52 -25.07
C HIS A 277 -2.30 -3.15 -24.97
N ASN A 278 -2.30 -2.50 -23.79
CA ASN A 278 -3.07 -1.25 -23.61
C ASN A 278 -2.45 -0.31 -22.57
N LEU A 279 -1.56 0.57 -23.04
CA LEU A 279 -0.93 1.57 -22.17
C LEU A 279 -1.92 2.62 -21.63
N THR A 280 -3.05 2.85 -22.28
CA THR A 280 -4.10 3.76 -21.79
C THR A 280 -4.73 3.20 -20.51
N VAL A 281 -5.02 1.90 -20.50
CA VAL A 281 -5.54 1.19 -19.32
C VAL A 281 -4.50 1.19 -18.21
N ALA A 282 -3.22 0.91 -18.53
CA ALA A 282 -2.14 0.97 -17.55
C ALA A 282 -2.00 2.36 -16.92
N ALA A 283 -2.06 3.42 -17.73
CA ALA A 283 -1.98 4.80 -17.24
C ALA A 283 -3.14 5.15 -16.30
N LEU A 284 -4.36 4.75 -16.66
CA LEU A 284 -5.52 4.92 -15.78
C LEU A 284 -5.33 4.17 -14.47
N GLY A 285 -4.81 2.95 -14.52
CA GLY A 285 -4.49 2.17 -13.33
C GLY A 285 -3.49 2.87 -12.40
N VAL A 286 -2.45 3.49 -12.94
CA VAL A 286 -1.47 4.25 -12.15
C VAL A 286 -2.11 5.49 -11.49
N PHE A 287 -3.01 6.21 -12.15
CA PHE A 287 -3.74 7.31 -11.53
C PHE A 287 -4.64 6.83 -10.38
N ILE A 288 -5.31 5.68 -10.55
CA ILE A 288 -6.11 5.08 -9.49
C ILE A 288 -5.23 4.65 -8.31
N LEU A 289 -4.07 4.04 -8.57
CA LEU A 289 -3.11 3.70 -7.52
C LEU A 289 -2.61 4.94 -6.79
N TRP A 290 -2.27 6.01 -7.50
CA TRP A 290 -1.83 7.27 -6.90
C TRP A 290 -2.92 7.88 -6.01
N PHE A 291 -4.15 7.91 -6.51
CA PHE A 291 -5.31 8.36 -5.74
C PHE A 291 -5.51 7.53 -4.46
N GLY A 292 -5.45 6.19 -4.58
CA GLY A 292 -5.54 5.28 -3.45
C GLY A 292 -4.40 5.43 -2.45
N TRP A 293 -3.22 5.90 -2.90
CA TRP A 293 -2.08 6.16 -2.03
C TRP A 293 -2.31 7.29 -1.03
N PHE A 294 -3.26 8.17 -1.29
CA PHE A 294 -3.72 9.15 -0.30
C PHE A 294 -4.54 8.52 0.84
N GLY A 295 -5.08 7.33 0.64
CA GLY A 295 -5.57 6.49 1.73
C GLY A 295 -4.47 5.64 2.38
N PHE A 296 -3.49 5.21 1.59
CA PHE A 296 -2.41 4.34 2.04
C PHE A 296 -1.50 5.05 3.05
N ASN A 297 -0.89 6.16 2.66
CA ASN A 297 0.05 6.91 3.48
C ASN A 297 -0.65 7.85 4.49
N PRO A 298 -1.41 8.87 4.10
CA PRO A 298 -2.09 9.73 5.06
C PRO A 298 -3.10 8.98 5.95
N GLY A 299 -3.72 7.92 5.43
CA GLY A 299 -4.63 7.06 6.18
C GLY A 299 -3.96 6.33 7.34
N SER A 300 -2.66 6.03 7.23
CA SER A 300 -1.87 5.37 8.27
C SER A 300 -1.66 6.22 9.54
N GLN A 301 -2.05 7.50 9.51
CA GLN A 301 -2.16 8.33 10.71
C GLN A 301 -3.24 7.79 11.67
N LEU A 302 -4.27 7.10 11.17
CA LEU A 302 -5.37 6.48 11.93
C LEU A 302 -6.20 7.44 12.79
N ALA A 303 -5.85 8.71 12.86
CA ALA A 303 -6.51 9.75 13.64
C ALA A 303 -6.65 11.02 12.82
N ALA A 304 -7.75 11.79 13.07
CA ALA A 304 -8.05 13.05 12.39
C ALA A 304 -8.80 14.02 13.33
N SER A 305 -8.73 13.81 14.63
CA SER A 305 -9.55 14.54 15.60
C SER A 305 -8.85 15.73 16.25
N THR A 306 -7.52 15.83 16.10
CA THR A 306 -6.71 16.91 16.69
C THR A 306 -6.07 17.79 15.63
N GLU A 307 -5.61 18.98 16.03
CA GLU A 307 -4.81 19.86 15.17
C GLU A 307 -3.50 19.17 14.73
N ALA A 308 -2.87 18.41 15.62
CA ALA A 308 -1.68 17.64 15.31
C ALA A 308 -1.94 16.58 14.24
N ASP A 309 -3.06 15.87 14.30
CA ASP A 309 -3.46 14.91 13.27
C ASP A 309 -3.69 15.60 11.92
N ALA A 310 -4.37 16.74 11.92
CA ALA A 310 -4.63 17.49 10.69
C ALA A 310 -3.33 17.97 10.02
N ILE A 311 -2.35 18.42 10.82
CA ILE A 311 -1.02 18.80 10.35
C ILE A 311 -0.27 17.57 9.80
N ALA A 312 -0.25 16.45 10.54
CA ALA A 312 0.41 15.23 10.14
C ALA A 312 -0.17 14.67 8.83
N ILE A 313 -1.51 14.54 8.73
CA ILE A 313 -2.21 14.12 7.50
C ILE A 313 -1.81 15.00 6.32
N SER A 314 -1.87 16.34 6.50
CA SER A 314 -1.54 17.32 5.43
C SER A 314 -0.08 17.19 4.99
N HIS A 315 0.83 16.98 5.92
CA HIS A 315 2.25 16.75 5.65
C HIS A 315 2.47 15.47 4.85
N VAL A 316 1.87 14.37 5.27
CA VAL A 316 1.97 13.06 4.60
C VAL A 316 1.35 13.10 3.20
N PHE A 317 0.26 13.83 2.98
CA PHE A 317 -0.29 14.09 1.65
C PHE A 317 0.73 14.78 0.74
N LEU A 318 1.36 15.83 1.24
CA LEU A 318 2.33 16.62 0.47
C LEU A 318 3.57 15.78 0.12
N THR A 319 4.19 15.12 1.09
CA THR A 319 5.39 14.30 0.89
C THR A 319 5.13 13.13 -0.05
N THR A 320 3.99 12.46 0.07
CA THR A 320 3.54 11.40 -0.84
C THR A 320 3.40 11.90 -2.27
N ASN A 321 2.71 13.02 -2.47
CA ASN A 321 2.50 13.60 -3.80
C ASN A 321 3.81 14.07 -4.45
N LEU A 322 4.67 14.73 -3.70
CA LEU A 322 5.96 15.22 -4.21
C LEU A 322 6.89 14.09 -4.61
N ALA A 323 6.95 13.01 -3.83
CA ALA A 323 7.76 11.84 -4.17
C ALA A 323 7.25 11.13 -5.43
N ALA A 324 5.93 11.00 -5.62
CA ALA A 324 5.33 10.47 -6.83
C ALA A 324 5.70 11.29 -8.07
N CYS A 325 5.55 12.61 -7.98
CA CYS A 325 5.91 13.53 -9.07
C CYS A 325 7.40 13.45 -9.41
N ALA A 326 8.27 13.45 -8.40
CA ALA A 326 9.70 13.37 -8.59
C ALA A 326 10.11 12.02 -9.21
N GLY A 327 9.57 10.90 -8.71
CA GLY A 327 9.81 9.57 -9.24
C GLY A 327 9.45 9.45 -10.73
N GLY A 328 8.26 9.92 -11.09
CA GLY A 328 7.81 9.97 -12.49
C GLY A 328 8.68 10.87 -13.37
N PHE A 329 9.00 12.08 -12.90
CA PHE A 329 9.82 13.04 -13.64
C PHE A 329 11.23 12.50 -13.91
N PHE A 330 11.91 11.97 -12.90
CA PHE A 330 13.26 11.46 -13.06
C PHE A 330 13.28 10.15 -13.87
N ALA A 331 12.29 9.29 -13.76
CA ALA A 331 12.15 8.12 -14.63
C ALA A 331 11.91 8.53 -16.08
N LEU A 332 11.07 9.54 -16.35
CA LEU A 332 10.90 10.10 -17.68
C LEU A 332 12.24 10.61 -18.25
N ALA A 333 12.95 11.45 -17.50
CA ALA A 333 14.23 12.02 -17.92
C ALA A 333 15.29 10.94 -18.21
N VAL A 334 15.46 9.97 -17.30
CA VAL A 334 16.42 8.87 -17.48
C VAL A 334 16.04 7.98 -18.67
N SER A 335 14.75 7.64 -18.82
CA SER A 335 14.30 6.86 -19.97
C SER A 335 14.57 7.58 -21.30
N TRP A 336 14.34 8.89 -21.33
CA TRP A 336 14.60 9.70 -22.52
C TRP A 336 16.09 9.75 -22.85
N MET A 337 16.96 10.03 -21.88
CA MET A 337 18.41 10.04 -22.08
C MET A 337 18.94 8.66 -22.53
N LYS A 338 18.43 7.58 -21.93
CA LYS A 338 18.96 6.23 -22.15
C LYS A 338 18.47 5.60 -23.45
N TYR A 339 17.21 5.84 -23.84
CA TYR A 339 16.57 5.17 -24.97
C TYR A 339 16.26 6.12 -26.15
N GLY A 340 16.58 7.41 -26.02
CA GLY A 340 16.38 8.41 -27.05
C GLY A 340 14.93 8.93 -27.19
N LYS A 341 13.97 8.33 -26.44
CA LYS A 341 12.58 8.73 -26.39
C LYS A 341 12.03 8.54 -24.97
N PRO A 342 11.13 9.43 -24.50
CA PRO A 342 10.48 9.22 -23.20
C PRO A 342 9.56 7.99 -23.26
N SER A 343 9.72 7.09 -22.30
CA SER A 343 8.91 5.87 -22.20
C SER A 343 7.75 6.07 -21.25
N LEU A 344 6.51 5.95 -21.74
CA LEU A 344 5.32 6.07 -20.90
C LEU A 344 5.32 4.98 -19.80
N SER A 345 5.59 3.72 -20.16
CA SER A 345 5.58 2.62 -19.19
C SER A 345 6.62 2.80 -18.06
N LEU A 346 7.83 3.26 -18.39
CA LEU A 346 8.84 3.54 -17.38
C LEU A 346 8.50 4.78 -16.54
N THR A 347 7.87 5.78 -17.13
CA THR A 347 7.39 6.97 -16.40
C THR A 347 6.29 6.58 -15.40
N LEU A 348 5.33 5.75 -15.81
CA LEU A 348 4.28 5.23 -14.94
C LEU A 348 4.85 4.43 -13.76
N ASN A 349 5.78 3.52 -14.04
CA ASN A 349 6.49 2.79 -13.00
C ASN A 349 7.36 3.71 -12.12
N GLY A 350 7.87 4.82 -12.67
CA GLY A 350 8.61 5.84 -11.91
C GLY A 350 7.72 6.56 -10.88
N VAL A 351 6.48 6.89 -11.24
CA VAL A 351 5.48 7.41 -10.29
C VAL A 351 5.27 6.42 -9.15
N LEU A 352 5.01 5.15 -9.48
CA LEU A 352 4.84 4.11 -8.46
C LEU A 352 6.09 3.89 -7.61
N ALA A 353 7.28 3.94 -8.20
CA ALA A 353 8.54 3.82 -7.46
C ALA A 353 8.75 4.97 -6.45
N GLY A 354 8.36 6.20 -6.82
CA GLY A 354 8.36 7.34 -5.91
C GLY A 354 7.37 7.15 -4.76
N LEU A 355 6.16 6.70 -5.05
CA LEU A 355 5.13 6.38 -4.06
C LEU A 355 5.59 5.29 -3.09
N VAL A 356 6.10 4.18 -3.61
CA VAL A 356 6.64 3.08 -2.79
C VAL A 356 7.81 3.54 -1.93
N GLY A 357 8.73 4.31 -2.50
CA GLY A 357 9.94 4.74 -1.79
C GLY A 357 9.67 5.68 -0.62
N ILE A 358 8.64 6.53 -0.73
CA ILE A 358 8.31 7.47 0.35
C ILE A 358 7.49 6.84 1.48
N THR A 359 6.85 5.73 1.23
CA THR A 359 5.84 5.13 2.11
C THR A 359 6.34 4.81 3.53
N ALA A 360 7.63 4.49 3.72
CA ALA A 360 8.19 4.25 5.06
C ALA A 360 8.40 5.52 5.88
N GLY A 361 8.71 6.64 5.24
CA GLY A 361 9.12 7.86 5.92
C GLY A 361 8.31 9.10 5.52
N CYS A 362 7.13 8.93 4.95
CA CYS A 362 6.30 10.03 4.49
C CYS A 362 5.89 11.00 5.62
N ASP A 363 5.86 10.52 6.85
CA ASP A 363 5.62 11.26 8.09
C ASP A 363 6.89 11.94 8.65
N ALA A 364 8.06 11.34 8.40
CA ALA A 364 9.31 11.65 9.08
C ALA A 364 10.24 12.56 8.28
N VAL A 365 10.07 12.69 6.96
CA VAL A 365 10.97 13.45 6.09
C VAL A 365 10.42 14.83 5.72
N SER A 366 11.28 15.78 5.44
CA SER A 366 10.85 17.08 4.91
C SER A 366 10.30 16.97 3.48
N PRO A 367 9.49 17.93 2.99
CA PRO A 367 9.03 17.95 1.61
C PRO A 367 10.18 17.90 0.58
N ALA A 368 11.31 18.55 0.86
CA ALA A 368 12.51 18.47 0.03
C ALA A 368 13.13 17.06 0.06
N GLY A 369 13.19 16.42 1.23
CA GLY A 369 13.61 15.04 1.40
C GLY A 369 12.73 14.06 0.58
N ALA A 370 11.42 14.28 0.58
CA ALA A 370 10.48 13.47 -0.22
C ALA A 370 10.76 13.59 -1.73
N VAL A 371 11.05 14.78 -2.24
CA VAL A 371 11.46 14.96 -3.65
C VAL A 371 12.74 14.18 -3.96
N VAL A 372 13.74 14.24 -3.09
CA VAL A 372 15.01 13.51 -3.28
C VAL A 372 14.79 11.99 -3.25
N ILE A 373 14.01 11.48 -2.29
CA ILE A 373 13.68 10.06 -2.19
C ILE A 373 12.95 9.59 -3.46
N GLY A 374 11.93 10.33 -3.91
CA GLY A 374 11.19 10.02 -5.13
C GLY A 374 12.10 10.02 -6.36
N ALA A 375 12.97 11.02 -6.50
CA ALA A 375 13.93 11.11 -7.60
C ALA A 375 14.90 9.91 -7.63
N ILE A 376 15.48 9.55 -6.49
CA ILE A 376 16.38 8.40 -6.38
C ILE A 376 15.64 7.11 -6.74
N CYS A 377 14.44 6.87 -6.21
CA CYS A 377 13.64 5.69 -6.50
C CYS A 377 13.25 5.62 -7.98
N GLY A 378 12.88 6.73 -8.62
CA GLY A 378 12.57 6.76 -10.05
C GLY A 378 13.75 6.37 -10.94
N VAL A 379 14.96 6.82 -10.60
CA VAL A 379 16.21 6.44 -11.29
C VAL A 379 16.56 4.98 -11.06
N VAL A 380 16.60 4.56 -9.78
CA VAL A 380 16.99 3.21 -9.38
C VAL A 380 16.03 2.16 -9.93
N MET A 381 14.73 2.45 -10.00
CA MET A 381 13.75 1.56 -10.61
C MET A 381 14.13 1.19 -12.06
N ILE A 382 14.53 2.16 -12.90
CA ILE A 382 14.94 1.87 -14.29
C ILE A 382 16.20 1.00 -14.33
N LEU A 383 17.15 1.27 -13.46
CA LEU A 383 18.36 0.47 -13.38
C LEU A 383 18.06 -0.95 -12.90
N ALA A 384 17.16 -1.10 -11.94
CA ALA A 384 16.71 -2.37 -11.42
C ALA A 384 15.96 -3.20 -12.47
N VAL A 385 15.05 -2.58 -13.25
CA VAL A 385 14.35 -3.25 -14.37
C VAL A 385 15.38 -3.82 -15.35
N ASP A 386 16.36 -3.01 -15.76
CA ASP A 386 17.41 -3.46 -16.68
C ASP A 386 18.31 -4.56 -16.08
N PHE A 387 18.65 -4.45 -14.80
CA PHE A 387 19.48 -5.43 -14.11
C PHE A 387 18.75 -6.78 -13.97
N ILE A 388 17.50 -6.75 -13.50
CA ILE A 388 16.67 -7.95 -13.32
C ILE A 388 16.42 -8.64 -14.67
N ASP A 389 16.04 -7.89 -15.70
CA ASP A 389 15.75 -8.43 -17.02
C ASP A 389 17.01 -8.88 -17.78
N LYS A 390 18.03 -8.02 -17.87
CA LYS A 390 19.16 -8.25 -18.78
C LYS A 390 20.31 -9.04 -18.15
N VAL A 391 20.52 -8.89 -16.82
CA VAL A 391 21.64 -9.52 -16.10
C VAL A 391 21.15 -10.78 -15.39
N LEU A 392 20.15 -10.68 -14.54
CA LEU A 392 19.61 -11.83 -13.81
C LEU A 392 18.77 -12.77 -14.69
N LYS A 393 18.30 -12.30 -15.84
CA LYS A 393 17.42 -13.04 -16.77
C LYS A 393 16.12 -13.50 -16.10
N ILE A 394 15.57 -12.65 -15.23
CA ILE A 394 14.28 -12.86 -14.60
C ILE A 394 13.24 -12.00 -15.33
N ASP A 395 12.20 -12.65 -15.84
CA ASP A 395 11.14 -11.99 -16.59
C ASP A 395 10.03 -11.55 -15.62
N ASP A 396 9.99 -10.25 -15.37
CA ASP A 396 8.96 -9.57 -14.60
C ASP A 396 8.13 -8.68 -15.56
N PRO A 397 6.92 -9.12 -15.97
CA PRO A 397 6.12 -8.44 -16.98
C PRO A 397 5.80 -6.99 -16.69
N VAL A 398 5.54 -6.65 -15.44
CA VAL A 398 5.06 -5.32 -15.03
C VAL A 398 6.10 -4.51 -14.27
N GLY A 399 7.24 -5.12 -13.91
CA GLY A 399 8.30 -4.48 -13.13
C GLY A 399 8.02 -4.44 -11.62
N ALA A 400 7.16 -5.33 -11.12
CA ALA A 400 6.76 -5.36 -9.71
C ALA A 400 7.94 -5.49 -8.76
N SER A 401 8.91 -6.35 -9.09
CA SER A 401 10.13 -6.55 -8.27
C SER A 401 10.97 -5.28 -8.18
N SER A 402 11.10 -4.52 -9.27
CA SER A 402 11.87 -3.27 -9.32
C SER A 402 11.16 -2.15 -8.57
N VAL A 403 9.85 -2.00 -8.79
CA VAL A 403 9.02 -0.95 -8.17
C VAL A 403 8.84 -1.24 -6.68
N HIS A 404 8.39 -2.43 -6.31
CA HIS A 404 8.00 -2.72 -4.93
C HIS A 404 9.15 -3.32 -4.11
N GLY A 405 9.89 -4.29 -4.65
CA GLY A 405 11.01 -4.94 -3.95
C GLY A 405 12.17 -3.99 -3.74
N VAL A 406 12.74 -3.49 -4.84
CA VAL A 406 13.94 -2.65 -4.79
C VAL A 406 13.64 -1.27 -4.22
N CYS A 407 12.60 -0.57 -4.70
CA CYS A 407 12.33 0.79 -4.22
C CYS A 407 11.69 0.81 -2.83
N GLY A 408 10.96 -0.24 -2.41
CA GLY A 408 10.48 -0.37 -1.03
C GLY A 408 11.63 -0.56 -0.04
N PHE A 409 12.56 -1.45 -0.36
CA PHE A 409 13.78 -1.64 0.42
C PHE A 409 14.63 -0.36 0.50
N LEU A 410 14.87 0.27 -0.65
CA LEU A 410 15.66 1.49 -0.73
C LEU A 410 14.98 2.66 0.00
N GLY A 411 13.68 2.84 -0.16
CA GLY A 411 12.92 3.92 0.49
C GLY A 411 13.00 3.86 2.01
N THR A 412 12.94 2.66 2.57
CA THR A 412 13.14 2.44 4.01
C THR A 412 14.54 2.84 4.47
N ILE A 413 15.59 2.51 3.69
CA ILE A 413 16.95 2.95 4.00
C ILE A 413 17.09 4.48 3.87
N LEU A 414 16.47 5.08 2.84
CA LEU A 414 16.49 6.53 2.64
C LEU A 414 15.76 7.27 3.77
N THR A 415 14.75 6.67 4.40
CA THR A 415 14.14 7.22 5.62
C THR A 415 15.18 7.36 6.74
N GLY A 416 16.08 6.40 6.91
CA GLY A 416 17.20 6.45 7.86
C GLY A 416 18.21 7.58 7.57
N LEU A 417 18.29 8.04 6.32
CA LEU A 417 19.12 9.18 5.93
C LEU A 417 18.41 10.52 6.09
N PHE A 418 17.13 10.60 5.67
CA PHE A 418 16.38 11.83 5.46
C PHE A 418 15.33 12.15 6.53
N SER A 419 15.13 11.30 7.56
CA SER A 419 14.27 11.66 8.70
C SER A 419 14.77 12.94 9.37
N THR A 420 13.88 13.89 9.60
CA THR A 420 14.22 15.18 10.20
C THR A 420 14.54 15.07 11.69
N SER A 421 14.00 14.05 12.37
CA SER A 421 14.15 13.83 13.82
C SER A 421 15.24 12.83 14.19
N GLU A 422 15.59 11.87 13.30
CA GLU A 422 16.52 10.77 13.61
C GLU A 422 17.53 10.49 12.48
N GLY A 423 17.39 11.16 11.33
CA GLY A 423 18.16 10.88 10.13
C GLY A 423 19.62 11.28 10.20
N LEU A 424 20.47 10.49 9.55
CA LEU A 424 21.92 10.72 9.50
C LEU A 424 22.27 12.11 8.96
N PHE A 425 21.58 12.59 7.92
CA PHE A 425 21.87 13.88 7.29
C PHE A 425 21.44 15.10 8.12
N TYR A 426 20.65 14.87 9.15
CA TYR A 426 20.25 15.90 10.12
C TYR A 426 21.09 15.87 11.41
N GLY A 427 22.15 15.05 11.46
CA GLY A 427 23.13 15.05 12.56
C GLY A 427 22.76 14.15 13.75
N HIS A 428 21.75 13.28 13.61
CA HIS A 428 21.30 12.42 14.71
C HIS A 428 22.09 11.10 14.86
N GLY A 429 23.21 10.96 14.12
CA GLY A 429 24.04 9.75 14.17
C GLY A 429 23.51 8.62 13.27
N ALA A 430 24.21 7.47 13.32
CA ALA A 430 23.96 6.37 12.40
C ALA A 430 23.01 5.28 12.99
N GLY A 431 22.53 5.43 14.21
CA GLY A 431 21.72 4.43 14.88
C GLY A 431 20.43 4.13 14.12
N PHE A 432 19.66 5.15 13.79
CA PHE A 432 18.40 5.01 13.05
C PHE A 432 18.64 4.44 11.64
N LEU A 433 19.65 4.91 10.91
CA LEU A 433 20.02 4.32 9.62
C LEU A 433 20.37 2.85 9.77
N GLY A 434 21.10 2.46 10.82
CA GLY A 434 21.43 1.07 11.11
C GLY A 434 20.18 0.22 11.36
N ALA A 435 19.23 0.74 12.15
CA ALA A 435 17.94 0.09 12.40
C ALA A 435 17.12 -0.11 11.13
N GLN A 436 17.07 0.91 10.25
CA GLN A 436 16.36 0.84 8.96
C GLN A 436 17.00 -0.19 8.01
N ILE A 437 18.32 -0.20 7.88
CA ILE A 437 19.03 -1.19 7.06
C ILE A 437 18.78 -2.60 7.59
N PHE A 438 18.93 -2.79 8.91
CA PHE A 438 18.76 -4.09 9.54
C PHE A 438 17.32 -4.62 9.40
N GLY A 439 16.32 -3.81 9.72
CA GLY A 439 14.92 -4.20 9.61
C GLY A 439 14.51 -4.53 8.17
N ALA A 440 14.91 -3.70 7.19
CA ALA A 440 14.65 -3.95 5.79
C ALA A 440 15.30 -5.25 5.30
N LEU A 441 16.55 -5.54 5.71
CA LEU A 441 17.25 -6.79 5.37
C LEU A 441 16.56 -8.01 5.97
N VAL A 442 16.17 -7.96 7.24
CA VAL A 442 15.53 -9.09 7.92
C VAL A 442 14.17 -9.41 7.33
N VAL A 443 13.34 -8.39 7.10
CA VAL A 443 12.02 -8.58 6.49
C VAL A 443 12.15 -9.05 5.03
N GLY A 444 13.08 -8.47 4.27
CA GLY A 444 13.36 -8.90 2.90
C GLY A 444 13.86 -10.34 2.82
N ALA A 445 14.77 -10.73 3.72
CA ALA A 445 15.25 -12.11 3.81
C ALA A 445 14.14 -13.09 4.18
N TRP A 446 13.27 -12.73 5.11
CA TRP A 446 12.08 -13.50 5.46
C TRP A 446 11.17 -13.71 4.25
N ALA A 447 10.78 -12.64 3.59
CA ALA A 447 9.87 -12.68 2.43
C ALA A 447 10.45 -13.52 1.28
N ALA A 448 11.72 -13.29 0.93
CA ALA A 448 12.39 -14.03 -0.13
C ALA A 448 12.57 -15.52 0.21
N SER A 449 12.96 -15.85 1.45
CA SER A 449 13.16 -17.25 1.89
C SER A 449 11.84 -18.02 1.94
N MET A 450 10.79 -17.44 2.50
CA MET A 450 9.48 -18.06 2.56
C MET A 450 8.86 -18.21 1.17
N GLY A 451 8.98 -17.17 0.32
CA GLY A 451 8.60 -17.25 -1.09
C GLY A 451 9.33 -18.37 -1.82
N PHE A 452 10.65 -18.49 -1.62
CA PHE A 452 11.46 -19.56 -2.22
C PHE A 452 10.97 -20.96 -1.80
N ILE A 453 10.77 -21.17 -0.52
CA ILE A 453 10.29 -22.46 0.01
C ILE A 453 8.94 -22.81 -0.59
N ILE A 454 7.97 -21.89 -0.52
CA ILE A 454 6.60 -22.11 -1.00
C ILE A 454 6.60 -22.39 -2.51
N PHE A 455 7.23 -21.54 -3.31
CA PHE A 455 7.24 -21.73 -4.75
C PHE A 455 7.98 -23.01 -5.18
N LYS A 456 9.09 -23.37 -4.52
CA LYS A 456 9.77 -24.65 -4.80
C LYS A 456 8.92 -25.86 -4.45
N VAL A 457 8.20 -25.81 -3.33
CA VAL A 457 7.29 -26.89 -2.94
C VAL A 457 6.15 -27.00 -3.95
N LEU A 458 5.49 -25.89 -4.29
CA LEU A 458 4.38 -25.89 -5.25
C LEU A 458 4.81 -26.33 -6.64
N ASP A 459 5.99 -25.89 -7.10
CA ASP A 459 6.54 -26.29 -8.39
C ASP A 459 6.82 -27.80 -8.44
N LYS A 460 7.38 -28.36 -7.35
CA LYS A 460 7.67 -29.79 -7.26
C LYS A 460 6.41 -30.65 -7.18
N VAL A 461 5.35 -30.20 -6.50
CA VAL A 461 4.15 -30.99 -6.22
C VAL A 461 3.14 -30.93 -7.37
N HIS A 462 2.90 -29.74 -7.91
CA HIS A 462 1.86 -29.53 -8.94
C HIS A 462 2.39 -28.85 -10.21
N GLY A 463 3.59 -28.33 -10.18
CA GLY A 463 4.13 -27.42 -11.21
C GLY A 463 3.42 -26.08 -11.20
N LEU A 464 4.18 -25.00 -11.16
CA LEU A 464 3.67 -23.61 -11.13
C LEU A 464 3.16 -23.16 -12.49
N ARG A 465 3.85 -23.58 -13.57
CA ARG A 465 3.65 -23.05 -14.92
C ARG A 465 2.58 -23.83 -15.69
N VAL A 466 1.81 -23.11 -16.49
CA VAL A 466 0.91 -23.70 -17.47
C VAL A 466 1.69 -24.41 -18.59
N PRO A 467 1.07 -25.40 -19.30
CA PRO A 467 1.70 -25.98 -20.52
C PRO A 467 2.01 -24.93 -21.57
N ALA A 468 3.08 -25.14 -22.35
CA ALA A 468 3.53 -24.19 -23.39
C ALA A 468 2.41 -23.79 -24.35
N ARG A 469 1.58 -24.72 -24.78
CA ARG A 469 0.42 -24.44 -25.65
C ARG A 469 -0.54 -23.43 -25.01
N VAL A 470 -0.87 -23.59 -23.72
CA VAL A 470 -1.77 -22.67 -23.01
C VAL A 470 -1.16 -21.27 -22.90
N GLU A 471 0.15 -21.17 -22.63
CA GLU A 471 0.84 -19.88 -22.61
C GLU A 471 0.87 -19.20 -23.99
N GLU A 472 1.02 -19.98 -25.08
CA GLU A 472 1.01 -19.46 -26.45
C GLU A 472 -0.37 -19.03 -26.89
N GLU A 473 -1.42 -19.78 -26.57
CA GLU A 473 -2.80 -19.47 -26.96
C GLU A 473 -3.47 -18.45 -26.03
N GLY A 474 -3.12 -18.43 -24.74
CA GLY A 474 -3.62 -17.48 -23.72
C GLY A 474 -4.35 -18.18 -22.58
N LEU A 475 -4.26 -17.61 -21.37
CA LEU A 475 -4.82 -18.20 -20.17
C LEU A 475 -6.33 -17.98 -20.03
N ASP A 476 -6.88 -16.93 -20.65
CA ASP A 476 -8.28 -16.55 -20.49
C ASP A 476 -9.23 -17.72 -20.85
N ILE A 477 -9.05 -18.29 -22.01
CA ILE A 477 -9.90 -19.40 -22.50
C ILE A 477 -9.62 -20.69 -21.73
N TYR A 478 -8.35 -21.02 -21.45
CA TYR A 478 -8.00 -22.30 -20.82
C TYR A 478 -8.28 -22.36 -19.32
N GLU A 479 -8.03 -21.27 -18.61
CA GLU A 479 -8.20 -21.25 -17.15
C GLU A 479 -9.62 -20.81 -16.74
N HIS A 480 -10.32 -20.01 -17.58
CA HIS A 480 -11.60 -19.40 -17.21
C HIS A 480 -12.74 -19.68 -18.22
N GLY A 481 -12.43 -20.10 -19.45
CA GLY A 481 -13.45 -20.32 -20.48
C GLY A 481 -14.07 -19.03 -21.03
N GLU A 482 -13.46 -17.88 -20.76
CA GLU A 482 -13.96 -16.54 -21.09
C GLU A 482 -12.90 -15.74 -21.82
N SER A 483 -13.32 -14.73 -22.60
CA SER A 483 -12.44 -13.71 -23.17
C SER A 483 -12.81 -12.35 -22.59
N ALA A 484 -11.83 -11.55 -22.22
CA ALA A 484 -12.07 -10.19 -21.72
C ALA A 484 -12.50 -9.23 -22.84
N TYR A 485 -12.24 -9.56 -24.11
CA TYR A 485 -12.61 -8.79 -25.28
C TYR A 485 -13.28 -9.68 -26.32
N ASN A 486 -14.34 -9.17 -26.94
CA ASN A 486 -15.09 -9.83 -28.01
C ASN A 486 -14.48 -9.54 -29.38
#